data_54e758da65869a719ddfe0a8f17da7df
#
_entry.id   54e758da65869a719ddfe0a8f17da7df
#
_cell.length_a   1.000
_cell.length_b   1.000
_cell.length_c   1.000
_cell.angle_alpha   90.00
_cell.angle_beta   90.00
_cell.angle_gamma   90.00
#
_symmetry.space_group_name_H-M   'P 1'
#
loop_
_entity.id
_entity.type
_entity.pdbx_description
1 polymer ?
#
loop_
_entity_poly.entity_id
_entity_poly.type
_entity_poly.pdbx_seq_one_letter_code
_entity_poly.pdbx_strand_id
1 'polypeptide(L)'
;IERSVILHEPHTALFSDQGGLRDIEDIIKLSCKALSPSGILMLENGIDQSWEVRKLLESYDFTDILIHLDYNGHERFTSSRKK
;
A
#
# COMPACT_ATOMS: atom_id res chain seq x y z
N ILE A 1 -5.72 14.68 -8.67
CA ILE A 1 -5.90 13.33 -8.11
C ILE A 1 -5.99 13.44 -6.60
N GLU A 2 -7.06 12.94 -6.05
CA GLU A 2 -7.27 12.97 -4.63
C GLU A 2 -6.66 11.72 -3.99
N ARG A 3 -6.00 11.93 -2.88
CA ARG A 3 -5.48 10.86 -2.06
C ARG A 3 -6.23 10.84 -0.75
N SER A 4 -6.71 9.68 -0.39
CA SER A 4 -7.39 9.50 0.90
C SER A 4 -6.52 8.66 1.81
N VAL A 5 -6.34 9.14 3.03
CA VAL A 5 -5.60 8.44 4.07
C VAL A 5 -6.57 8.16 5.20
N ILE A 6 -6.73 6.90 5.53
CA ILE A 6 -7.60 6.50 6.62
C ILE A 6 -6.79 5.73 7.64
N LEU A 7 -6.79 6.21 8.88
CA LEU A 7 -6.14 5.52 9.99
C LEU A 7 -7.22 4.86 10.82
N HIS A 8 -7.32 3.54 10.72
CA HIS A 8 -8.31 2.76 11.47
C HIS A 8 -7.83 2.45 12.89
N GLU A 9 -6.55 2.25 13.02
CA GLU A 9 -5.90 1.92 14.27
C GLU A 9 -4.54 2.59 14.30
N PRO A 10 -3.89 2.69 15.48
CA PRO A 10 -2.55 3.28 15.55
C PRO A 10 -1.53 2.61 14.64
N HIS A 11 -1.79 1.37 14.23
CA HIS A 11 -0.83 0.59 13.46
C HIS A 11 -1.29 0.28 12.04
N THR A 12 -2.41 0.89 11.59
CA THR A 12 -2.94 0.61 10.26
C THR A 12 -3.12 1.91 9.49
N ALA A 13 -2.55 1.96 8.30
CA ALA A 13 -2.74 3.08 7.39
C ALA A 13 -3.35 2.55 6.09
N LEU A 14 -4.41 3.21 5.64
CA LEU A 14 -5.12 2.87 4.41
C LEU A 14 -5.00 4.04 3.45
N PHE A 15 -4.49 3.78 2.26
CA PHE A 15 -4.33 4.78 1.23
C PHE A 15 -5.10 4.38 -0.02
N SER A 16 -5.85 5.34 -0.57
CA SER A 16 -6.52 5.20 -1.86
C SER A 16 -5.88 6.21 -2.79
N ASP A 17 -5.21 5.73 -3.82
CA ASP A 17 -4.50 6.59 -4.75
C ASP A 17 -4.71 6.08 -6.17
N GLN A 18 -5.25 6.95 -7.02
CA GLN A 18 -5.45 6.66 -8.44
C GLN A 18 -4.31 7.19 -9.28
N GLY A 19 -3.25 7.66 -8.66
CA GLY A 19 -2.10 8.20 -9.36
C GLY A 19 -1.19 7.12 -9.93
N GLY A 20 -0.06 7.55 -10.43
CA GLY A 20 0.95 6.64 -10.97
C GLY A 20 1.81 6.02 -9.88
N LEU A 21 2.71 5.13 -10.31
CA LEU A 21 3.62 4.44 -9.39
C LEU A 21 4.50 5.37 -8.58
N ARG A 22 4.81 6.54 -9.12
CA ARG A 22 5.63 7.53 -8.41
C ARG A 22 4.93 8.00 -7.14
N ASP A 23 3.62 8.26 -7.25
CA ASP A 23 2.84 8.67 -6.09
C ASP A 23 2.75 7.55 -5.07
N ILE A 24 2.59 6.32 -5.54
CA ILE A 24 2.56 5.15 -4.66
C ILE A 24 3.88 5.01 -3.93
N GLU A 25 4.98 5.22 -4.62
CA GLU A 25 6.31 5.15 -3.99
C GLU A 25 6.44 6.20 -2.88
N ASP A 26 6.00 7.43 -3.14
CA ASP A 26 6.05 8.49 -2.13
C ASP A 26 5.22 8.13 -0.90
N ILE A 27 4.04 7.54 -1.11
CA ILE A 27 3.20 7.08 -0.02
C ILE A 27 3.90 5.99 0.79
N ILE A 28 4.54 5.05 0.14
CA ILE A 28 5.26 3.98 0.80
C ILE A 28 6.42 4.53 1.64
N LYS A 29 7.15 5.49 1.10
CA LYS A 29 8.23 6.15 1.84
C LYS A 29 7.73 6.81 3.11
N LEU A 30 6.64 7.57 2.99
CA LEU A 30 6.04 8.24 4.14
C LEU A 30 5.55 7.24 5.17
N SER A 31 4.91 6.18 4.70
CA SER A 31 4.40 5.13 5.59
C SER A 31 5.52 4.39 6.30
N CYS A 32 6.63 4.18 5.62
CA CYS A 32 7.79 3.52 6.22
C CYS A 32 8.31 4.30 7.43
N LYS A 33 8.21 5.63 7.37
CA LYS A 33 8.65 6.49 8.48
C LYS A 33 7.58 6.61 9.56
N ALA A 34 6.31 6.59 9.17
CA ALA A 34 5.21 6.86 10.08
C ALA A 34 4.73 5.64 10.85
N LEU A 35 4.81 4.46 10.24
CA LEU A 35 4.33 3.23 10.85
C LEU A 35 5.35 2.62 11.79
N SER A 36 4.88 2.17 12.94
CA SER A 36 5.69 1.40 13.88
C SER A 36 5.94 0.00 13.30
N PRO A 37 6.95 -0.71 13.79
CA PRO A 37 7.14 -2.12 13.40
C PRO A 37 5.86 -2.91 13.62
N SER A 38 5.54 -3.78 12.67
CA SER A 38 4.31 -4.57 12.61
C SER A 38 3.07 -3.78 12.20
N GLY A 39 3.22 -2.49 11.90
CA GLY A 39 2.12 -1.69 11.35
C GLY A 39 1.72 -2.19 9.99
N ILE A 40 0.45 -2.01 9.65
CA ILE A 40 -0.10 -2.49 8.39
C ILE A 40 -0.35 -1.31 7.44
N LEU A 41 0.11 -1.46 6.20
CA LEU A 41 -0.15 -0.50 5.14
C LEU A 41 -1.04 -1.17 4.10
N MET A 42 -2.17 -0.56 3.78
CA MET A 42 -3.04 -1.05 2.73
C MET A 42 -3.17 0.01 1.64
N LEU A 43 -2.88 -0.39 0.41
CA LEU A 43 -2.90 0.50 -0.75
C LEU A 43 -3.93 0.04 -1.76
N GLU A 44 -4.67 1.00 -2.32
CA GLU A 44 -5.45 0.74 -3.51
C GLU A 44 -4.57 1.05 -4.72
N ASN A 45 -4.47 0.11 -5.65
CA ASN A 45 -3.61 0.26 -6.81
C ASN A 45 -4.36 -0.06 -8.09
N GLY A 46 -3.81 0.35 -9.22
CA GLY A 46 -4.36 -0.02 -10.53
C GLY A 46 -4.21 -1.51 -10.80
N ILE A 47 -5.07 -2.03 -11.67
CA ILE A 47 -5.10 -3.46 -11.99
C ILE A 47 -3.74 -3.97 -12.46
N ASP A 48 -3.02 -3.16 -13.21
CA ASP A 48 -1.74 -3.58 -13.80
C ASP A 48 -0.53 -3.21 -12.94
N GLN A 49 -0.75 -2.72 -11.72
CA GLN A 49 0.33 -2.18 -10.89
C GLN A 49 0.75 -3.07 -9.72
N SER A 50 0.07 -4.19 -9.51
CA SER A 50 0.32 -5.03 -8.34
C SER A 50 1.77 -5.49 -8.23
N TRP A 51 2.36 -5.89 -9.33
CA TRP A 51 3.73 -6.36 -9.36
C TRP A 51 4.71 -5.26 -8.93
N GLU A 52 4.57 -4.07 -9.49
CA GLU A 52 5.44 -2.94 -9.20
C GLU A 52 5.25 -2.46 -7.76
N VAL A 53 4.01 -2.43 -7.29
CA VAL A 53 3.70 -2.06 -5.91
C VAL A 53 4.37 -3.03 -4.94
N ARG A 54 4.29 -4.31 -5.23
CA ARG A 54 4.94 -5.33 -4.41
C ARG A 54 6.45 -5.11 -4.34
N LYS A 55 7.08 -4.84 -5.47
CA LYS A 55 8.53 -4.59 -5.51
C LYS A 55 8.90 -3.36 -4.70
N LEU A 56 8.11 -2.31 -4.80
CA LEU A 56 8.33 -1.10 -4.02
C LEU A 56 8.23 -1.38 -2.53
N LEU A 57 7.20 -2.11 -2.12
CA LEU A 57 7.01 -2.46 -0.72
C LEU A 57 8.20 -3.26 -0.19
N GLU A 58 8.67 -4.22 -0.95
CA GLU A 58 9.84 -5.00 -0.55
C GLU A 58 11.09 -4.13 -0.41
N SER A 59 11.23 -3.12 -1.27
CA SER A 59 12.37 -2.21 -1.24
C SER A 59 12.38 -1.33 0.01
N TYR A 60 11.22 -1.08 0.60
CA TYR A 60 11.09 -0.19 1.75
C TYR A 60 10.81 -0.94 3.05
N ASP A 61 11.29 -2.18 3.15
CA ASP A 61 11.23 -2.98 4.37
C ASP A 61 9.82 -3.38 4.79
N PHE A 62 8.94 -3.59 3.82
CA PHE A 62 7.64 -4.19 4.10
C PHE A 62 7.68 -5.69 3.79
N THR A 63 6.91 -6.44 4.54
CA THR A 63 6.83 -7.90 4.42
C THR A 63 5.36 -8.33 4.48
N ASP A 64 5.09 -9.63 4.37
CA ASP A 64 3.74 -10.18 4.39
C ASP A 64 2.84 -9.50 3.37
N ILE A 65 3.36 -9.33 2.16
CA ILE A 65 2.66 -8.62 1.10
C ILE A 65 1.60 -9.53 0.49
N LEU A 66 0.34 -9.06 0.54
CA LEU A 66 -0.81 -9.80 0.02
C LEU A 66 -1.54 -8.92 -0.99
N ILE A 67 -1.95 -9.52 -2.08
CA ILE A 67 -2.72 -8.85 -3.11
C ILE A 67 -4.16 -9.31 -2.99
N HIS A 68 -5.08 -8.36 -2.92
CA HIS A 68 -6.49 -8.63 -2.72
C HIS A 68 -7.29 -8.31 -3.97
N LEU A 69 -8.29 -9.13 -4.25
CA LEU A 69 -9.15 -8.95 -5.42
C LEU A 69 -10.40 -8.17 -5.06
N ASP A 70 -10.92 -7.43 -6.03
CA ASP A 70 -12.21 -6.77 -5.89
C ASP A 70 -13.33 -7.73 -6.28
N TYR A 71 -14.59 -7.23 -6.32
CA TYR A 71 -15.74 -8.03 -6.69
C TYR A 71 -15.66 -8.63 -8.08
N ASN A 72 -14.92 -8.00 -8.97
CA ASN A 72 -14.78 -8.45 -10.35
C ASN A 72 -13.56 -9.36 -10.53
N GLY A 73 -12.87 -9.69 -9.46
CA GLY A 73 -11.69 -10.53 -9.52
C GLY A 73 -10.43 -9.81 -9.98
N HIS A 74 -10.42 -8.48 -9.94
CA HIS A 74 -9.25 -7.69 -10.32
C HIS A 74 -8.39 -7.40 -9.09
N GLU A 75 -7.07 -7.41 -9.28
CA GLU A 75 -6.12 -7.06 -8.23
C GLU A 75 -6.15 -5.56 -7.99
N ARG A 76 -6.80 -5.13 -6.92
CA ARG A 76 -7.05 -3.71 -6.63
C ARG A 76 -6.42 -3.23 -5.34
N PHE A 77 -6.12 -4.12 -4.43
CA PHE A 77 -5.58 -3.74 -3.11
C PHE A 77 -4.35 -4.55 -2.81
N THR A 78 -3.39 -3.90 -2.15
CA THR A 78 -2.19 -4.58 -1.69
C THR A 78 -2.00 -4.23 -0.23
N SER A 79 -1.91 -5.24 0.62
CA SER A 79 -1.62 -5.04 2.04
C SER A 79 -0.23 -5.54 2.36
N SER A 80 0.38 -4.95 3.38
CA SER A 80 1.72 -5.32 3.79
C SER A 80 1.92 -4.96 5.26
N ARG A 81 2.96 -5.52 5.83
CA ARG A 81 3.31 -5.27 7.22
C ARG A 81 4.72 -4.68 7.29
N LYS A 82 4.89 -3.66 8.09
CA LYS A 82 6.20 -3.07 8.28
C LYS A 82 7.07 -3.99 9.13
N LYS A 83 8.30 -4.19 8.70
CA LYS A 83 9.25 -4.99 9.48
C LYS A 83 9.66 -4.32 10.78
#